data_7932f34cf7d750110c4b505945744e5c
#
_entry.id   7932f34cf7d750110c4b505945744e5c
#
_cell.length_a   1.000
_cell.length_b   1.000
_cell.length_c   1.000
_cell.angle_alpha   90.00
_cell.angle_beta   90.00
_cell.angle_gamma   90.00
#
_symmetry.space_group_name_H-M   'P 1'
#
loop_
_entity.id
_entity.type
_entity.pdbx_description
1 polymer ?
#
loop_
_entity_poly.entity_id
_entity_poly.type
_entity_poly.pdbx_seq_one_letter_code
_entity_poly.pdbx_strand_id
1 'polypeptide(L)'
;MGSKSVVGIVMYGEAKEDKNVWKDWLAYAKSVSEMLDYKLTHFGVESDSWKDGNVKTLSRSGKRLLEIIHNYENIEHLSFYSLPKNYHTASGSKELYLELYPRGKWVYCEFLLEKYNESLGKELINGMGDFVACHKREIFTVGKDQCAYNYVFKGRGDDISQYPTLEILMQNVY
;
A
#
# COMPACT_ATOMS: atom_id res chain seq x y z
N MET A 1 -26.29 -7.13 -5.06
CA MET A 1 -25.40 -6.33 -4.18
C MET A 1 -24.29 -5.74 -5.05
N GLY A 2 -24.20 -4.42 -5.12
CA GLY A 2 -23.11 -3.79 -5.85
C GLY A 2 -21.76 -4.18 -5.24
N SER A 3 -20.80 -4.56 -6.10
CA SER A 3 -19.42 -4.78 -5.70
C SER A 3 -18.92 -3.51 -5.00
N LYS A 4 -18.33 -3.66 -3.80
CA LYS A 4 -17.70 -2.51 -3.12
C LYS A 4 -16.57 -1.98 -4.01
N SER A 5 -16.44 -0.67 -4.09
CA SER A 5 -15.31 -0.03 -4.78
C SER A 5 -14.21 0.31 -3.80
N VAL A 6 -12.99 0.32 -4.28
CA VAL A 6 -11.80 0.75 -3.55
C VAL A 6 -11.17 1.97 -4.21
N VAL A 7 -10.47 2.75 -3.42
CA VAL A 7 -9.58 3.81 -3.89
C VAL A 7 -8.16 3.30 -3.81
N GLY A 8 -7.42 3.45 -4.91
CA GLY A 8 -5.98 3.28 -4.95
C GLY A 8 -5.29 4.64 -5.07
N ILE A 9 -4.26 4.83 -4.28
CA ILE A 9 -3.37 5.99 -4.35
C ILE A 9 -1.97 5.46 -4.59
N VAL A 10 -1.35 5.86 -5.69
CA VAL A 10 -0.01 5.40 -6.05
C VAL A 10 0.88 6.56 -6.42
N MET A 11 2.13 6.49 -5.97
CA MET A 11 3.19 7.38 -6.39
C MET A 11 4.35 6.54 -6.92
N TYR A 12 4.71 6.78 -8.18
CA TYR A 12 5.80 6.11 -8.87
C TYR A 12 7.06 6.96 -8.80
N GLY A 13 8.16 6.34 -8.43
CA GLY A 13 9.46 6.97 -8.34
C GLY A 13 10.48 6.10 -7.64
N GLU A 14 11.73 6.51 -7.71
CA GLU A 14 12.81 5.85 -6.96
C GLU A 14 12.57 6.06 -5.46
N ALA A 15 12.74 5.00 -4.68
CA ALA A 15 12.69 5.11 -3.23
C ALA A 15 13.82 6.01 -2.73
N LYS A 16 13.51 6.85 -1.76
CA LYS A 16 14.53 7.70 -1.12
C LYS A 16 15.49 6.83 -0.31
N GLU A 17 16.77 7.03 -0.50
CA GLU A 17 17.82 6.35 0.26
C GLU A 17 17.96 6.99 1.64
N ASP A 18 17.33 6.39 2.63
CA ASP A 18 17.42 6.76 4.04
C ASP A 18 17.47 5.50 4.89
N LYS A 19 18.45 5.42 5.81
CA LYS A 19 18.57 4.27 6.71
C LYS A 19 17.34 4.06 7.63
N ASN A 20 16.58 5.12 7.88
CA ASN A 20 15.38 5.07 8.71
C ASN A 20 14.08 4.87 7.90
N VAL A 21 14.17 4.73 6.57
CA VAL A 21 12.99 4.67 5.69
C VAL A 21 11.95 3.65 6.15
N TRP A 22 12.37 2.49 6.59
CA TRP A 22 11.45 1.42 7.02
C TRP A 22 10.81 1.68 8.38
N LYS A 23 11.53 2.33 9.28
CA LYS A 23 10.99 2.81 10.55
C LYS A 23 9.94 3.89 10.32
N ASP A 24 10.24 4.83 9.43
CA ASP A 24 9.33 5.92 9.07
C ASP A 24 8.12 5.39 8.30
N TRP A 25 8.32 4.38 7.43
CA TRP A 25 7.24 3.70 6.73
C TRP A 25 6.26 3.00 7.70
N LEU A 26 6.77 2.28 8.70
CA LEU A 26 5.93 1.68 9.74
C LEU A 26 5.15 2.74 10.51
N ALA A 27 5.80 3.85 10.88
CA ALA A 27 5.14 4.96 11.58
C ALA A 27 4.04 5.60 10.72
N TYR A 28 4.32 5.82 9.43
CA TYR A 28 3.35 6.33 8.47
C TYR A 28 2.15 5.38 8.29
N ALA A 29 2.41 4.08 8.13
CA ALA A 29 1.33 3.09 8.00
C ALA A 29 0.40 3.07 9.22
N LYS A 30 0.94 3.21 10.43
CA LYS A 30 0.15 3.35 11.66
C LYS A 30 -0.70 4.62 11.63
N SER A 31 -0.11 5.76 11.27
CA SER A 31 -0.81 7.04 11.15
C SER A 31 -1.96 6.96 10.15
N VAL A 32 -1.75 6.39 8.97
CA VAL A 32 -2.79 6.19 7.96
C VAL A 32 -3.92 5.30 8.47
N SER A 33 -3.59 4.21 9.16
CA SER A 33 -4.60 3.31 9.72
C SER A 33 -5.48 4.01 10.75
N GLU A 34 -4.90 4.83 11.61
CA GLU A 34 -5.65 5.65 12.59
C GLU A 34 -6.53 6.69 11.89
N MET A 35 -5.99 7.40 10.90
CA MET A 35 -6.72 8.40 10.10
C MET A 35 -7.95 7.82 9.41
N LEU A 36 -7.85 6.59 8.93
CA LEU A 36 -8.93 5.87 8.24
C LEU A 36 -9.83 5.05 9.16
N ASP A 37 -9.57 5.07 10.47
CA ASP A 37 -10.27 4.25 11.47
C ASP A 37 -10.19 2.75 11.17
N TYR A 38 -8.97 2.30 10.81
CA TYR A 38 -8.63 0.89 10.67
C TYR A 38 -7.58 0.47 11.70
N LYS A 39 -7.46 -0.83 11.91
CA LYS A 39 -6.40 -1.41 12.71
C LYS A 39 -5.48 -2.23 11.83
N LEU A 40 -4.19 -1.95 11.85
CA LEU A 40 -3.21 -2.82 11.22
C LEU A 40 -3.17 -4.17 11.93
N THR A 41 -3.39 -5.23 11.19
CA THR A 41 -3.48 -6.60 11.73
C THR A 41 -2.39 -7.51 11.19
N HIS A 42 -1.94 -7.27 9.97
CA HIS A 42 -1.01 -8.13 9.25
C HIS A 42 0.04 -7.30 8.50
N PHE A 43 1.12 -7.95 8.12
CA PHE A 43 2.17 -7.39 7.27
C PHE A 43 2.78 -8.48 6.37
N GLY A 44 3.40 -8.05 5.29
CA GLY A 44 4.28 -8.85 4.44
C GLY A 44 5.64 -8.17 4.36
N VAL A 45 6.71 -8.93 4.48
CA VAL A 45 8.09 -8.43 4.38
C VAL A 45 8.96 -9.38 3.61
N GLU A 46 9.83 -8.82 2.77
CA GLU A 46 10.96 -9.52 2.16
C GLU A 46 12.24 -8.80 2.58
N SER A 47 13.12 -9.54 3.26
CA SER A 47 14.40 -9.04 3.75
C SER A 47 15.48 -10.12 3.65
N ASP A 48 16.71 -9.78 3.98
CA ASP A 48 17.82 -10.75 3.96
C ASP A 48 17.55 -11.97 4.85
N SER A 49 16.94 -11.79 6.01
CA SER A 49 16.64 -12.88 6.96
C SER A 49 15.23 -13.46 6.84
N TRP A 50 14.36 -12.85 6.03
CA TRP A 50 12.96 -13.29 5.91
C TRP A 50 12.44 -13.18 4.47
N LYS A 51 12.55 -14.27 3.71
CA LYS A 51 12.34 -14.30 2.25
C LYS A 51 11.03 -14.94 1.78
N ASP A 52 10.20 -15.43 2.68
CA ASP A 52 9.02 -16.21 2.29
C ASP A 52 7.87 -15.37 1.69
N GLY A 53 7.91 -14.05 1.86
CA GLY A 53 6.90 -13.12 1.32
C GLY A 53 5.47 -13.32 1.86
N ASN A 54 5.26 -14.25 2.78
CA ASN A 54 3.93 -14.57 3.29
C ASN A 54 3.41 -13.50 4.24
N VAL A 55 2.10 -13.29 4.19
CA VAL A 55 1.41 -12.38 5.11
C VAL A 55 1.36 -12.98 6.51
N LYS A 56 1.77 -12.19 7.49
CA LYS A 56 1.91 -12.57 8.90
C LYS A 56 1.12 -11.64 9.82
N THR A 57 0.66 -12.16 10.95
CA THR A 57 -0.02 -11.33 11.94
C THR A 57 0.96 -10.47 12.73
N LEU A 58 0.65 -9.19 12.90
CA LEU A 58 1.44 -8.27 13.72
C LEU A 58 1.52 -8.74 15.19
N SER A 59 0.45 -9.31 15.72
CA SER A 59 0.41 -9.79 17.11
C SER A 59 1.40 -10.92 17.38
N ARG A 60 1.69 -11.78 16.41
CA ARG A 60 2.62 -12.92 16.59
C ARG A 60 4.04 -12.59 16.15
N SER A 61 4.16 -11.85 15.06
CA SER A 61 5.43 -11.69 14.35
C SER A 61 5.95 -10.26 14.33
N GLY A 62 5.21 -9.30 14.90
CA GLY A 62 5.59 -7.88 14.89
C GLY A 62 6.91 -7.58 15.60
N LYS A 63 7.24 -8.36 16.67
CA LYS A 63 8.54 -8.20 17.35
C LYS A 63 9.71 -8.49 16.41
N ARG A 64 9.63 -9.57 15.62
CA ARG A 64 10.65 -9.92 14.64
C ARG A 64 10.73 -8.86 13.51
N LEU A 65 9.61 -8.30 13.08
CA LEU A 65 9.61 -7.19 12.12
C LEU A 65 10.38 -5.99 12.67
N LEU A 66 10.16 -5.63 13.94
CA LEU A 66 10.89 -4.52 14.57
C LEU A 66 12.39 -4.81 14.67
N GLU A 67 12.78 -6.06 14.95
CA GLU A 67 14.19 -6.46 14.96
C GLU A 67 14.85 -6.29 13.60
N ILE A 68 14.18 -6.72 12.52
CA ILE A 68 14.65 -6.53 11.13
C ILE A 68 14.85 -5.04 10.82
N ILE A 69 13.89 -4.21 11.18
CA ILE A 69 13.96 -2.75 10.94
C ILE A 69 15.10 -2.12 11.78
N HIS A 70 15.20 -2.48 13.07
CA HIS A 70 16.22 -1.92 13.96
C HIS A 70 17.65 -2.37 13.61
N ASN A 71 17.81 -3.55 13.03
CA ASN A 71 19.09 -4.07 12.60
C ASN A 71 19.51 -3.54 11.21
N TYR A 72 18.70 -2.66 10.62
CA TYR A 72 18.94 -2.11 9.28
C TYR A 72 19.18 -3.19 8.22
N GLU A 73 18.45 -4.30 8.31
CA GLU A 73 18.48 -5.31 7.26
C GLU A 73 18.06 -4.71 5.92
N ASN A 74 18.59 -5.27 4.84
CA ASN A 74 18.10 -4.93 3.52
C ASN A 74 16.68 -5.46 3.35
N ILE A 75 15.72 -4.55 3.26
CA ILE A 75 14.30 -4.84 3.05
C ILE A 75 13.96 -4.47 1.60
N GLU A 76 13.52 -5.45 0.82
CA GLU A 76 13.12 -5.24 -0.57
C GLU A 76 11.67 -4.79 -0.70
N HIS A 77 10.84 -5.16 0.28
CA HIS A 77 9.41 -4.91 0.28
C HIS A 77 8.84 -4.98 1.68
N LEU A 78 7.97 -4.04 2.02
CA LEU A 78 7.22 -4.05 3.27
C LEU A 78 5.80 -3.53 3.03
N SER A 79 4.83 -4.38 3.32
CA SER A 79 3.41 -4.05 3.23
C SER A 79 2.69 -4.25 4.55
N PHE A 80 1.61 -3.50 4.74
CA PHE A 80 0.72 -3.59 5.90
C PHE A 80 -0.72 -3.76 5.46
N TYR A 81 -1.49 -4.50 6.27
CA TYR A 81 -2.88 -4.83 6.00
C TYR A 81 -3.77 -4.57 7.21
N SER A 82 -5.00 -4.12 6.94
CA SER A 82 -6.14 -4.35 7.81
C SER A 82 -6.98 -5.47 7.21
N LEU A 83 -7.07 -6.60 7.90
CA LEU A 83 -7.85 -7.75 7.49
C LEU A 83 -8.94 -8.04 8.52
N PRO A 84 -10.19 -8.36 8.09
CA PRO A 84 -11.23 -8.81 8.99
C PRO A 84 -10.87 -10.15 9.62
N LYS A 85 -11.50 -10.49 10.77
CA LYS A 85 -11.17 -11.71 11.52
C LYS A 85 -11.31 -13.00 10.70
N ASN A 86 -12.28 -13.04 9.79
CA ASN A 86 -12.61 -14.21 8.99
C ASN A 86 -12.25 -14.01 7.51
N TYR A 87 -11.05 -13.53 7.23
CA TYR A 87 -10.62 -13.38 5.85
C TYR A 87 -10.28 -14.73 5.20
N HIS A 88 -10.59 -14.88 3.91
CA HIS A 88 -10.22 -16.05 3.13
C HIS A 88 -8.82 -15.90 2.51
N THR A 89 -8.57 -14.75 1.86
CA THR A 89 -7.27 -14.39 1.30
C THR A 89 -6.95 -12.96 1.67
N ALA A 90 -5.67 -12.67 1.90
CA ALA A 90 -5.24 -11.32 2.24
C ALA A 90 -5.56 -10.33 1.11
N SER A 91 -5.31 -10.70 -0.14
CA SER A 91 -5.54 -9.86 -1.31
C SER A 91 -7.02 -9.53 -1.56
N GLY A 92 -7.91 -10.50 -1.36
CA GLY A 92 -9.35 -10.32 -1.61
C GLY A 92 -10.14 -9.72 -0.46
N SER A 93 -9.63 -9.84 0.76
CA SER A 93 -10.37 -9.45 1.98
C SER A 93 -9.87 -8.17 2.62
N LYS A 94 -8.76 -7.61 2.16
CA LYS A 94 -8.17 -6.40 2.75
C LYS A 94 -9.14 -5.21 2.72
N GLU A 95 -9.18 -4.48 3.82
CA GLU A 95 -9.92 -3.23 3.99
C GLU A 95 -9.00 -2.02 3.88
N LEU A 96 -7.73 -2.20 4.26
CA LEU A 96 -6.62 -1.27 4.07
C LEU A 96 -5.40 -2.07 3.62
N TYR A 97 -4.68 -1.52 2.65
CA TYR A 97 -3.39 -2.02 2.20
C TYR A 97 -2.43 -0.87 1.98
N LEU A 98 -1.23 -1.01 2.45
CA LEU A 98 -0.14 -0.05 2.29
C LEU A 98 1.12 -0.80 1.88
N GLU A 99 1.84 -0.29 0.89
CA GLU A 99 3.05 -0.92 0.38
C GLU A 99 4.11 0.12 0.03
N LEU A 100 5.33 -0.11 0.49
CA LEU A 100 6.53 0.51 -0.05
C LEU A 100 7.36 -0.57 -0.74
N TYR A 101 7.52 -0.43 -2.05
CA TYR A 101 8.22 -1.39 -2.90
C TYR A 101 9.29 -0.71 -3.76
N PRO A 102 10.52 -0.54 -3.24
CA PRO A 102 11.61 0.16 -3.94
C PRO A 102 11.93 -0.44 -5.30
N ARG A 103 11.98 -1.77 -5.40
CA ARG A 103 12.26 -2.48 -6.66
C ARG A 103 11.19 -2.25 -7.72
N GLY A 104 9.92 -2.16 -7.32
CA GLY A 104 8.81 -1.81 -8.17
C GLY A 104 8.75 -0.33 -8.49
N LYS A 105 9.45 0.51 -7.72
CA LYS A 105 9.50 1.97 -7.83
C LYS A 105 8.15 2.62 -7.57
N TRP A 106 7.47 2.19 -6.50
CA TRP A 106 6.24 2.84 -6.03
C TRP A 106 6.05 2.76 -4.53
N VAL A 107 5.20 3.66 -4.07
CA VAL A 107 4.49 3.59 -2.80
C VAL A 107 3.00 3.58 -3.11
N TYR A 108 2.25 2.73 -2.43
CA TYR A 108 0.85 2.47 -2.72
C TYR A 108 0.00 2.38 -1.46
N CYS A 109 -1.24 2.91 -1.54
CA CYS A 109 -2.26 2.80 -0.51
C CYS A 109 -3.60 2.43 -1.16
N GLU A 110 -4.33 1.48 -0.59
CA GLU A 110 -5.66 1.05 -1.04
C GLU A 110 -6.60 0.93 0.15
N PHE A 111 -7.81 1.47 0.02
CA PHE A 111 -8.86 1.37 1.03
C PHE A 111 -10.26 1.51 0.42
N LEU A 112 -11.31 1.28 1.20
CA LEU A 112 -12.68 1.35 0.72
C LEU A 112 -13.08 2.78 0.32
N LEU A 113 -13.75 2.92 -0.84
CA LEU A 113 -14.16 4.21 -1.40
C LEU A 113 -15.01 5.05 -0.43
N GLU A 114 -15.81 4.44 0.43
CA GLU A 114 -16.64 5.12 1.43
C GLU A 114 -15.85 5.97 2.44
N LYS A 115 -14.56 5.69 2.59
CA LYS A 115 -13.64 6.44 3.46
C LYS A 115 -12.95 7.62 2.74
N TYR A 116 -13.08 7.71 1.43
CA TYR A 116 -12.37 8.69 0.61
C TYR A 116 -13.07 10.06 0.59
N ASN A 117 -12.27 11.10 0.66
CA ASN A 117 -12.57 12.45 0.22
C ASN A 117 -11.30 13.13 -0.31
N GLU A 118 -11.46 14.24 -1.05
CA GLU A 118 -10.33 14.93 -1.69
C GLU A 118 -9.27 15.44 -0.70
N SER A 119 -9.68 15.93 0.47
CA SER A 119 -8.77 16.39 1.52
C SER A 119 -7.88 15.28 2.03
N LEU A 120 -8.47 14.13 2.32
CA LEU A 120 -7.76 12.91 2.70
C LEU A 120 -6.81 12.44 1.60
N GLY A 121 -7.26 12.43 0.34
CA GLY A 121 -6.40 12.05 -0.79
C GLY A 121 -5.16 12.92 -0.89
N LYS A 122 -5.28 14.24 -0.73
CA LYS A 122 -4.14 15.18 -0.72
C LYS A 122 -3.21 14.94 0.46
N GLU A 123 -3.75 14.69 1.64
CA GLU A 123 -2.97 14.40 2.84
C GLU A 123 -2.15 13.11 2.69
N LEU A 124 -2.77 12.04 2.17
CA LEU A 124 -2.08 10.78 1.92
C LEU A 124 -0.97 10.92 0.88
N ILE A 125 -1.22 11.63 -0.22
CA ILE A 125 -0.19 11.92 -1.24
C ILE A 125 0.98 12.68 -0.65
N ASN A 126 0.72 13.69 0.17
CA ASN A 126 1.78 14.47 0.80
C ASN A 126 2.68 13.58 1.69
N GLY A 127 2.09 12.73 2.52
CA GLY A 127 2.84 11.81 3.36
C GLY A 127 3.60 10.73 2.57
N MET A 128 2.98 10.18 1.52
CA MET A 128 3.63 9.19 0.63
C MET A 128 4.84 9.79 -0.12
N GLY A 129 4.81 11.08 -0.39
CA GLY A 129 5.91 11.81 -1.04
C GLY A 129 7.22 11.83 -0.25
N ASP A 130 7.18 11.51 1.03
CA ASP A 130 8.39 11.39 1.85
C ASP A 130 9.21 10.12 1.52
N PHE A 131 8.63 9.13 0.84
CA PHE A 131 9.23 7.82 0.59
C PHE A 131 9.78 7.63 -0.82
N VAL A 132 9.32 8.39 -1.79
CA VAL A 132 9.76 8.25 -3.19
C VAL A 132 10.03 9.61 -3.84
N ALA A 133 11.02 9.65 -4.73
CA ALA A 133 11.23 10.77 -5.66
C ALA A 133 10.20 10.63 -6.79
N CYS A 134 9.03 11.21 -6.60
CA CYS A 134 7.88 11.01 -7.44
C CYS A 134 8.02 11.63 -8.83
N HIS A 135 7.78 10.85 -9.88
CA HIS A 135 7.64 11.35 -11.25
C HIS A 135 6.21 11.21 -11.82
N LYS A 136 5.39 10.35 -11.22
CA LYS A 136 3.97 10.19 -11.54
C LYS A 136 3.19 9.82 -10.29
N ARG A 137 2.04 10.44 -10.12
CA ARG A 137 1.11 10.07 -9.05
C ARG A 137 -0.32 9.96 -9.58
N GLU A 138 -1.10 9.13 -8.96
CA GLU A 138 -2.44 8.81 -9.39
C GLU A 138 -3.35 8.46 -8.22
N ILE A 139 -4.57 8.97 -8.25
CA ILE A 139 -5.68 8.50 -7.42
C ILE A 139 -6.73 7.93 -8.36
N PHE A 140 -7.15 6.71 -8.13
CA PHE A 140 -8.13 6.02 -8.95
C PHE A 140 -9.11 5.23 -8.10
N THR A 141 -10.27 4.91 -8.66
CA THR A 141 -11.22 3.96 -8.09
C THR A 141 -11.42 2.79 -9.03
N VAL A 142 -11.71 1.64 -8.45
CA VAL A 142 -12.02 0.41 -9.20
C VAL A 142 -12.85 -0.51 -8.33
N GLY A 143 -13.66 -1.38 -8.95
CA GLY A 143 -14.38 -2.43 -8.21
C GLY A 143 -13.41 -3.35 -7.46
N LYS A 144 -13.73 -3.71 -6.23
CA LYS A 144 -12.87 -4.54 -5.37
C LYS A 144 -12.55 -5.90 -5.99
N ASP A 145 -13.44 -6.42 -6.82
CA ASP A 145 -13.30 -7.67 -7.57
C ASP A 145 -12.28 -7.60 -8.72
N GLN A 146 -11.91 -6.39 -9.16
CA GLN A 146 -10.98 -6.18 -10.27
C GLN A 146 -9.51 -6.07 -9.85
N CYS A 147 -9.23 -6.21 -8.55
CA CYS A 147 -7.88 -6.16 -7.99
C CYS A 147 -7.09 -4.89 -8.36
N ALA A 148 -7.32 -3.81 -7.64
CA ALA A 148 -6.63 -2.52 -7.82
C ALA A 148 -5.10 -2.63 -7.88
N TYR A 149 -4.52 -3.54 -7.12
CA TYR A 149 -3.09 -3.79 -7.11
C TYR A 149 -2.54 -4.26 -8.47
N ASN A 150 -3.32 -5.07 -9.21
CA ASN A 150 -2.91 -5.50 -10.56
C ASN A 150 -2.82 -4.30 -11.50
N TYR A 151 -3.71 -3.33 -11.38
CA TYR A 151 -3.63 -2.10 -12.15
C TYR A 151 -2.34 -1.31 -11.84
N VAL A 152 -1.96 -1.20 -10.57
CA VAL A 152 -0.72 -0.53 -10.15
C VAL A 152 0.51 -1.26 -10.71
N PHE A 153 0.55 -2.58 -10.56
CA PHE A 153 1.67 -3.41 -11.00
C PHE A 153 1.83 -3.44 -12.52
N LYS A 154 0.74 -3.56 -13.25
CA LYS A 154 0.71 -3.68 -14.71
C LYS A 154 0.44 -2.36 -15.44
N GLY A 155 -0.08 -1.34 -14.76
CA GLY A 155 -0.61 -0.09 -15.31
C GLY A 155 0.39 0.82 -16.04
N ARG A 156 1.57 0.29 -16.34
CA ARG A 156 2.59 1.01 -17.13
C ARG A 156 2.45 0.81 -18.64
N GLY A 157 1.29 0.41 -19.12
CA GLY A 157 1.03 0.25 -20.54
C GLY A 157 0.10 -0.90 -20.91
N ASP A 158 -0.51 -1.55 -19.91
CA ASP A 158 -1.44 -2.63 -20.16
C ASP A 158 -2.83 -2.13 -20.54
N ASP A 159 -3.56 -3.00 -21.20
CA ASP A 159 -4.93 -2.79 -21.63
C ASP A 159 -5.85 -2.50 -20.43
N ILE A 160 -6.23 -1.23 -20.26
CA ILE A 160 -7.16 -0.78 -19.22
C ILE A 160 -8.57 -1.36 -19.38
N SER A 161 -8.88 -2.00 -20.53
CA SER A 161 -10.15 -2.69 -20.72
C SER A 161 -10.41 -3.84 -19.74
N GLN A 162 -9.33 -4.37 -19.10
CA GLN A 162 -9.43 -5.37 -18.03
C GLN A 162 -10.01 -4.79 -16.72
N TYR A 163 -10.12 -3.48 -16.62
CA TYR A 163 -10.65 -2.77 -15.44
C TYR A 163 -11.86 -1.92 -15.79
N PRO A 164 -13.01 -2.54 -16.14
CA PRO A 164 -14.16 -1.81 -16.70
C PRO A 164 -14.78 -0.78 -15.74
N THR A 165 -14.50 -0.86 -14.44
CA THR A 165 -14.98 0.12 -13.45
C THR A 165 -13.89 1.11 -13.02
N LEU A 166 -12.73 1.10 -13.68
CA LEU A 166 -11.63 2.00 -13.37
C LEU A 166 -12.02 3.45 -13.70
N GLU A 167 -11.85 4.32 -12.73
CA GLU A 167 -11.99 5.76 -12.88
C GLU A 167 -10.77 6.47 -12.29
N ILE A 168 -10.12 7.33 -13.06
CA ILE A 168 -9.00 8.15 -12.61
C ILE A 168 -9.54 9.43 -11.99
N LEU A 169 -9.36 9.61 -10.69
CA LEU A 169 -9.80 10.82 -9.97
C LEU A 169 -8.76 11.94 -10.03
N MET A 170 -7.49 11.58 -10.04
CA MET A 170 -6.38 12.53 -10.14
C MET A 170 -5.17 11.85 -10.78
N GLN A 171 -4.51 12.56 -11.68
CA GLN A 171 -3.25 12.11 -12.29
C GLN A 171 -2.34 13.30 -12.54
N ASN A 172 -1.09 13.21 -12.07
CA ASN A 172 -0.03 14.16 -12.38
C ASN A 172 1.24 13.41 -12.80
N VAL A 173 1.88 13.93 -13.85
CA VAL A 173 3.18 13.48 -14.36
C VAL A 173 4.14 14.67 -14.30
N TYR A 174 5.35 14.47 -13.80
CA TYR A 174 6.38 15.49 -13.60
C TYR A 174 7.59 15.24 -14.51
#